data_744860d2505c6f9e0fc7cef1936df776
#
_entry.id   744860d2505c6f9e0fc7cef1936df776
#
_cell.length_a   1.000
_cell.length_b   1.000
_cell.length_c   1.000
_cell.angle_alpha   90.00
_cell.angle_beta   90.00
_cell.angle_gamma   90.00
#
_symmetry.space_group_name_H-M   'P 1'
#
loop_
_entity.id
_entity.type
_entity.pdbx_description
1 polymer ?
#
loop_
_entity_poly.entity_id
_entity_poly.type
_entity_poly.pdbx_seq_one_letter_code
_entity_poly.pdbx_strand_id
1 'polypeptide(L)'
;PVVQVGGRQLTRATVQSVAAAQGSDTSASEPAAARGFAAYSGDAGYALLRQCLKGERKAEDIIALLNDSGLRGLGGAGFPTGRKWAIVRGYPGPRLMAVNADEGEPGTFKDRHYLETDPHRVIEGMLLAAWAVGAEAIYFYLRDEYAGIRKMLLAELDKVRAAKLDAHAPIHLRR
;
A
#
# COMPACT_ATOMS: atom_id res chain seq x y z
N PRO A 1 -18.88 -2.10 0.87
CA PRO A 1 -18.60 -1.18 -0.23
C PRO A 1 -18.24 0.20 0.31
N VAL A 2 -17.40 0.92 -0.42
CA VAL A 2 -17.08 2.32 -0.16
C VAL A 2 -17.62 3.13 -1.33
N VAL A 3 -18.34 4.21 -1.06
CA VAL A 3 -18.91 5.11 -2.07
C VAL A 3 -18.53 6.54 -1.73
N GLN A 4 -18.15 7.31 -2.72
CA GLN A 4 -17.91 8.75 -2.56
C GLN A 4 -19.12 9.55 -3.03
N VAL A 5 -19.60 10.44 -2.16
CA VAL A 5 -20.69 11.40 -2.48
C VAL A 5 -20.14 12.80 -2.26
N GLY A 6 -19.95 13.56 -3.35
CA GLY A 6 -19.20 14.81 -3.30
C GLY A 6 -17.77 14.58 -2.80
N GLY A 7 -17.32 15.31 -1.78
CA GLY A 7 -16.03 15.14 -1.14
C GLY A 7 -15.99 14.10 -0.01
N ARG A 8 -17.12 13.50 0.35
CA ARG A 8 -17.24 12.59 1.50
C ARG A 8 -17.22 11.13 1.08
N GLN A 9 -16.39 10.32 1.76
CA GLN A 9 -16.38 8.87 1.61
C GLN A 9 -17.33 8.21 2.63
N LEU A 10 -18.16 7.28 2.14
CA LEU A 10 -19.05 6.46 2.94
C LEU A 10 -18.55 5.02 2.95
N THR A 11 -18.06 4.57 4.10
CA THR A 11 -17.68 3.16 4.31
C THR A 11 -18.92 2.32 4.66
N ARG A 12 -18.93 1.06 4.23
CA ARG A 12 -20.09 0.15 4.37
C ARG A 12 -21.37 0.75 3.78
N ALA A 13 -21.23 1.44 2.65
CA ALA A 13 -22.31 2.18 2.03
C ALA A 13 -23.50 1.29 1.67
N THR A 14 -24.70 1.78 1.99
CA THR A 14 -26.01 1.24 1.59
C THR A 14 -26.71 2.25 0.70
N VAL A 15 -27.73 1.84 -0.04
CA VAL A 15 -28.55 2.76 -0.86
C VAL A 15 -29.10 3.91 0.01
N GLN A 16 -29.56 3.59 1.22
CA GLN A 16 -30.10 4.58 2.15
C GLN A 16 -29.03 5.58 2.62
N SER A 17 -27.81 5.12 2.95
CA SER A 17 -26.73 6.00 3.38
C SER A 17 -26.23 6.91 2.25
N VAL A 18 -26.23 6.43 1.01
CA VAL A 18 -25.89 7.23 -0.15
C VAL A 18 -26.96 8.28 -0.44
N ALA A 19 -28.24 7.91 -0.40
CA ALA A 19 -29.35 8.86 -0.59
C ALA A 19 -29.38 9.94 0.50
N ALA A 20 -29.15 9.58 1.75
CA ALA A 20 -29.05 10.53 2.84
C ALA A 20 -27.86 11.50 2.68
N ALA A 21 -26.73 11.02 2.17
CA ALA A 21 -25.56 11.84 1.93
C ALA A 21 -25.76 12.85 0.79
N GLN A 22 -26.59 12.56 -0.22
CA GLN A 22 -26.87 13.47 -1.33
C GLN A 22 -27.62 14.73 -0.87
N GLY A 23 -28.37 14.67 0.23
CA GLY A 23 -29.10 15.80 0.81
C GLY A 23 -28.33 16.58 1.89
N SER A 24 -27.12 16.15 2.23
CA SER A 24 -26.29 16.78 3.26
C SER A 24 -25.14 17.58 2.66
N ASP A 25 -24.52 18.46 3.48
CA ASP A 25 -23.29 19.13 3.11
C ASP A 25 -22.22 18.07 2.78
N THR A 26 -21.86 17.99 1.48
CA THR A 26 -20.86 17.07 0.93
C THR A 26 -19.49 17.72 0.82
N SER A 27 -19.27 18.86 1.49
CA SER A 27 -17.92 19.41 1.67
C SER A 27 -17.02 18.32 2.25
N ALA A 28 -15.82 18.20 1.73
CA ALA A 28 -14.88 17.20 2.19
C ALA A 28 -14.71 17.32 3.71
N SER A 29 -15.17 16.32 4.44
CA SER A 29 -14.71 16.16 5.83
C SER A 29 -13.20 16.06 5.76
N GLU A 30 -12.48 16.82 6.59
CA GLU A 30 -11.05 16.62 6.72
C GLU A 30 -10.80 15.11 6.85
N PRO A 31 -9.88 14.56 6.05
CA PRO A 31 -9.57 13.13 6.16
C PRO A 31 -9.21 12.84 7.61
N ALA A 32 -9.77 11.79 8.17
CA ALA A 32 -9.34 11.30 9.47
C ALA A 32 -7.82 11.21 9.44
N ALA A 33 -7.16 11.71 10.49
CA ALA A 33 -5.70 11.72 10.53
C ALA A 33 -5.17 10.34 10.17
N ALA A 34 -4.30 10.28 9.17
CA ALA A 34 -3.69 9.02 8.73
C ALA A 34 -3.04 8.31 9.93
N ARG A 35 -3.13 6.99 9.96
CA ARG A 35 -2.43 6.19 10.95
C ARG A 35 -0.93 6.29 10.70
N GLY A 36 -0.26 7.21 11.41
CA GLY A 36 1.16 7.49 11.24
C GLY A 36 2.07 6.39 11.78
N PHE A 37 3.37 6.53 11.53
CA PHE A 37 4.42 5.55 11.86
C PHE A 37 4.36 5.03 13.30
N ALA A 38 4.22 5.92 14.29
CA ALA A 38 4.23 5.54 15.71
C ALA A 38 3.03 4.66 16.06
N ALA A 39 1.82 5.04 15.63
CA ALA A 39 0.61 4.27 15.88
C ALA A 39 0.66 2.90 15.17
N TYR A 40 1.11 2.87 13.90
CA TYR A 40 1.25 1.63 13.16
C TYR A 40 2.25 0.67 13.80
N SER A 41 3.43 1.17 14.16
CA SER A 41 4.47 0.36 14.80
C SER A 41 4.08 -0.10 16.21
N GLY A 42 3.29 0.68 16.97
CA GLY A 42 2.77 0.33 18.27
C GLY A 42 1.80 -0.86 18.26
N ASP A 43 1.08 -1.03 17.16
CA ASP A 43 0.14 -2.15 16.95
C ASP A 43 0.79 -3.33 16.19
N ALA A 44 2.05 -3.62 16.49
CA ALA A 44 2.85 -4.68 15.85
C ALA A 44 3.10 -4.49 14.35
N GLY A 45 2.87 -3.30 13.80
CA GLY A 45 3.27 -2.97 12.43
C GLY A 45 4.77 -3.12 12.23
N TYR A 46 5.17 -3.55 11.04
CA TYR A 46 6.54 -3.91 10.66
C TYR A 46 7.15 -5.10 11.42
N ALA A 47 6.39 -5.82 12.26
CA ALA A 47 6.92 -6.96 12.99
C ALA A 47 7.36 -8.08 12.05
N LEU A 48 6.54 -8.41 11.05
CA LEU A 48 6.87 -9.43 10.05
C LEU A 48 8.08 -9.00 9.21
N LEU A 49 8.10 -7.76 8.76
CA LEU A 49 9.25 -7.23 8.01
C LEU A 49 10.55 -7.32 8.81
N ARG A 50 10.51 -6.95 10.10
CA ARG A 50 11.69 -7.07 10.98
C ARG A 50 12.16 -8.50 11.15
N GLN A 51 11.26 -9.49 11.27
CA GLN A 51 11.60 -10.90 11.28
C GLN A 51 12.29 -11.33 9.99
N CYS A 52 11.75 -10.89 8.84
CA CYS A 52 12.34 -11.15 7.53
C CYS A 52 13.75 -10.58 7.41
N LEU A 53 13.94 -9.32 7.78
CA LEU A 53 15.24 -8.64 7.73
C LEU A 53 16.29 -9.24 8.65
N LYS A 54 15.87 -9.83 9.78
CA LYS A 54 16.76 -10.55 10.71
C LYS A 54 17.07 -11.98 10.26
N GLY A 55 16.46 -12.46 9.17
CA GLY A 55 16.62 -13.84 8.70
C GLY A 55 15.83 -14.89 9.50
N GLU A 56 14.87 -14.45 10.34
CA GLU A 56 13.98 -15.33 11.10
C GLU A 56 12.90 -15.96 10.21
N ARG A 57 12.72 -15.44 8.99
CA ARG A 57 11.80 -15.93 7.96
C ARG A 57 12.55 -16.06 6.64
N LYS A 58 12.16 -17.06 5.84
CA LYS A 58 12.65 -17.22 4.47
C LYS A 58 11.66 -16.64 3.47
N ALA A 59 12.15 -16.16 2.33
CA ALA A 59 11.29 -15.64 1.29
C ALA A 59 10.34 -16.71 0.72
N GLU A 60 10.82 -17.94 0.66
CA GLU A 60 10.06 -19.10 0.21
C GLU A 60 8.84 -19.36 1.12
N ASP A 61 8.98 -19.17 2.44
CA ASP A 61 7.88 -19.35 3.41
C ASP A 61 6.79 -18.28 3.19
N ILE A 62 7.18 -17.02 2.93
CA ILE A 62 6.23 -15.94 2.63
C ILE A 62 5.52 -16.19 1.30
N ILE A 63 6.24 -16.66 0.29
CA ILE A 63 5.67 -17.01 -1.02
C ILE A 63 4.70 -18.20 -0.89
N ALA A 64 5.03 -19.19 -0.09
CA ALA A 64 4.15 -20.32 0.19
C ALA A 64 2.85 -19.86 0.88
N LEU A 65 2.95 -19.03 1.93
CA LEU A 65 1.79 -18.44 2.60
C LEU A 65 0.88 -17.68 1.64
N LEU A 66 1.45 -16.93 0.69
CA LEU A 66 0.66 -16.22 -0.32
C LEU A 66 -0.04 -17.18 -1.30
N ASN A 67 0.60 -18.30 -1.66
CA ASN A 67 -0.05 -19.33 -2.48
C ASN A 67 -1.20 -20.00 -1.73
N ASP A 68 -0.98 -20.37 -0.48
CA ASP A 68 -1.97 -21.03 0.38
C ASP A 68 -3.16 -20.13 0.69
N SER A 69 -2.93 -18.81 0.80
CA SER A 69 -3.99 -17.81 1.00
C SER A 69 -4.91 -17.64 -0.22
N GLY A 70 -4.49 -18.12 -1.38
CA GLY A 70 -5.22 -17.93 -2.64
C GLY A 70 -5.27 -16.48 -3.13
N LEU A 71 -4.44 -15.57 -2.57
CA LEU A 71 -4.41 -14.16 -2.97
C LEU A 71 -4.06 -14.02 -4.46
N ARG A 72 -4.88 -13.25 -5.16
CA ARG A 72 -4.74 -12.98 -6.60
C ARG A 72 -4.67 -11.49 -6.89
N GLY A 73 -4.06 -11.13 -8.01
CA GLY A 73 -4.11 -9.77 -8.53
C GLY A 73 -5.54 -9.38 -8.90
N LEU A 74 -5.90 -8.14 -8.63
CA LEU A 74 -7.24 -7.58 -8.91
C LEU A 74 -7.27 -6.70 -10.17
N GLY A 75 -6.20 -6.67 -10.95
CA GLY A 75 -6.08 -5.93 -12.21
C GLY A 75 -6.64 -6.66 -13.45
N GLY A 76 -7.64 -7.52 -13.28
CA GLY A 76 -8.35 -8.24 -14.35
C GLY A 76 -7.85 -9.67 -14.60
N ALA A 77 -6.54 -9.90 -14.70
CA ALA A 77 -5.99 -11.24 -15.01
C ALA A 77 -6.11 -12.26 -13.86
N GLY A 78 -6.31 -11.82 -12.63
CA GLY A 78 -6.47 -12.71 -11.47
C GLY A 78 -5.25 -13.62 -11.21
N PHE A 79 -4.05 -13.19 -11.58
CA PHE A 79 -2.85 -14.02 -11.47
C PHE A 79 -2.51 -14.29 -9.99
N PRO A 80 -2.18 -15.55 -9.59
CA PRO A 80 -1.83 -15.86 -8.21
C PRO A 80 -0.59 -15.10 -7.74
N THR A 81 -0.72 -14.35 -6.64
CA THR A 81 0.34 -13.44 -6.16
C THR A 81 1.60 -14.18 -5.76
N GLY A 82 1.50 -15.27 -4.99
CA GLY A 82 2.66 -16.05 -4.57
C GLY A 82 3.39 -16.67 -5.76
N ARG A 83 2.67 -17.19 -6.76
CA ARG A 83 3.27 -17.70 -7.99
C ARG A 83 4.01 -16.60 -8.77
N LYS A 84 3.45 -15.39 -8.84
CA LYS A 84 4.11 -14.24 -9.48
C LYS A 84 5.43 -13.91 -8.77
N TRP A 85 5.42 -13.86 -7.44
CA TRP A 85 6.63 -13.57 -6.68
C TRP A 85 7.70 -14.65 -6.85
N ALA A 86 7.32 -15.94 -6.87
CA ALA A 86 8.23 -17.03 -7.14
C ALA A 86 8.90 -16.90 -8.51
N ILE A 87 8.12 -16.59 -9.56
CA ILE A 87 8.62 -16.39 -10.92
C ILE A 87 9.61 -15.23 -10.96
N VAL A 88 9.23 -14.06 -10.40
CA VAL A 88 10.08 -12.86 -10.40
C VAL A 88 11.39 -13.13 -9.65
N ARG A 89 11.33 -13.80 -8.50
CA ARG A 89 12.51 -14.17 -7.72
C ARG A 89 13.47 -15.09 -8.49
N GLY A 90 12.96 -15.92 -9.39
CA GLY A 90 13.76 -16.83 -10.22
C GLY A 90 14.54 -16.16 -11.34
N TYR A 91 14.23 -14.93 -11.72
CA TYR A 91 14.99 -14.21 -12.76
C TYR A 91 16.31 -13.66 -12.21
N PRO A 92 17.34 -13.50 -13.05
CA PRO A 92 18.58 -12.83 -12.64
C PRO A 92 18.33 -11.37 -12.27
N GLY A 93 19.17 -10.84 -11.35
CA GLY A 93 19.16 -9.40 -11.00
C GLY A 93 19.85 -8.53 -12.04
N PRO A 94 19.84 -7.20 -11.85
CA PRO A 94 19.15 -6.49 -10.77
C PRO A 94 17.62 -6.51 -10.95
N ARG A 95 16.87 -6.60 -9.85
CA ARG A 95 15.39 -6.51 -9.85
C ARG A 95 14.96 -5.18 -9.26
N LEU A 96 14.03 -4.53 -9.93
CA LEU A 96 13.44 -3.27 -9.49
C LEU A 96 11.92 -3.48 -9.33
N MET A 97 11.32 -2.80 -8.38
CA MET A 97 9.88 -2.87 -8.15
C MET A 97 9.21 -1.53 -8.48
N ALA A 98 8.22 -1.55 -9.35
CA ALA A 98 7.33 -0.43 -9.58
C ALA A 98 6.02 -0.67 -8.82
N VAL A 99 5.65 0.26 -7.95
CA VAL A 99 4.36 0.29 -7.25
C VAL A 99 3.51 1.36 -7.90
N ASN A 100 2.46 0.94 -8.57
CA ASN A 100 1.55 1.84 -9.27
C ASN A 100 0.43 2.30 -8.34
N ALA A 101 0.44 3.59 -8.00
CA ALA A 101 -0.63 4.31 -7.32
C ALA A 101 -1.12 5.49 -8.19
N ASP A 102 -1.05 5.35 -9.51
CA ASP A 102 -1.65 6.26 -10.48
C ASP A 102 -3.11 5.83 -10.71
N GLU A 103 -3.99 6.30 -9.84
CA GLU A 103 -5.41 5.96 -9.85
C GLU A 103 -6.16 6.86 -10.83
N GLY A 104 -5.94 6.62 -12.14
CA GLY A 104 -6.40 7.48 -13.22
C GLY A 104 -7.84 7.25 -13.71
N GLU A 105 -8.45 6.08 -13.41
CA GLU A 105 -9.79 5.79 -13.90
C GLU A 105 -10.85 6.66 -13.19
N PRO A 106 -11.79 7.27 -13.95
CA PRO A 106 -12.84 8.09 -13.37
C PRO A 106 -13.66 7.36 -12.30
N GLY A 107 -13.82 7.98 -11.14
CA GLY A 107 -14.60 7.43 -10.03
C GLY A 107 -13.86 6.42 -9.15
N THR A 108 -12.58 6.11 -9.43
CA THR A 108 -11.75 5.27 -8.55
C THR A 108 -11.10 6.10 -7.44
N PHE A 109 -11.01 5.53 -6.24
CA PHE A 109 -10.40 6.17 -5.07
C PHE A 109 -9.89 5.13 -4.04
N LYS A 110 -9.69 3.87 -4.43
CA LYS A 110 -9.21 2.82 -3.52
C LYS A 110 -7.80 3.07 -3.01
N ASP A 111 -6.90 3.50 -3.89
CA ASP A 111 -5.52 3.77 -3.54
C ASP A 111 -5.44 5.01 -2.65
N ARG A 112 -6.15 6.07 -3.02
CA ARG A 112 -6.31 7.27 -2.20
C ARG A 112 -6.80 6.93 -0.80
N HIS A 113 -7.85 6.11 -0.68
CA HIS A 113 -8.43 5.73 0.61
C HIS A 113 -7.39 5.06 1.52
N TYR A 114 -6.66 4.07 1.01
CA TYR A 114 -5.63 3.38 1.81
C TYR A 114 -4.46 4.29 2.16
N LEU A 115 -4.03 5.13 1.24
CA LEU A 115 -2.91 6.05 1.48
C LEU A 115 -3.27 7.15 2.49
N GLU A 116 -4.52 7.62 2.50
CA GLU A 116 -5.01 8.62 3.46
C GLU A 116 -5.30 8.02 4.85
N THR A 117 -5.63 6.73 4.95
CA THR A 117 -6.06 6.12 6.22
C THR A 117 -4.98 5.28 6.89
N ASP A 118 -4.30 4.39 6.16
CA ASP A 118 -3.29 3.46 6.69
C ASP A 118 -2.09 3.31 5.73
N PRO A 119 -1.32 4.41 5.50
CA PRO A 119 -0.21 4.40 4.53
C PRO A 119 0.88 3.39 4.88
N HIS A 120 1.10 3.13 6.18
CA HIS A 120 2.15 2.22 6.61
C HIS A 120 1.86 0.76 6.30
N ARG A 121 0.60 0.36 6.20
CA ARG A 121 0.23 -0.97 5.70
C ARG A 121 0.65 -1.16 4.24
N VAL A 122 0.47 -0.12 3.42
CA VAL A 122 0.92 -0.13 2.02
C VAL A 122 2.44 -0.16 1.95
N ILE A 123 3.12 0.68 2.75
CA ILE A 123 4.58 0.74 2.80
C ILE A 123 5.19 -0.59 3.28
N GLU A 124 4.67 -1.19 4.34
CA GLU A 124 5.14 -2.51 4.80
C GLU A 124 4.93 -3.59 3.72
N GLY A 125 3.76 -3.57 3.04
CA GLY A 125 3.47 -4.50 1.95
C GLY A 125 4.47 -4.41 0.80
N MET A 126 4.85 -3.18 0.38
CA MET A 126 5.88 -3.01 -0.66
C MET A 126 7.26 -3.47 -0.18
N LEU A 127 7.64 -3.19 1.06
CA LEU A 127 8.93 -3.60 1.61
C LEU A 127 9.03 -5.12 1.73
N LEU A 128 7.96 -5.80 2.19
CA LEU A 128 7.88 -7.26 2.22
C LEU A 128 7.94 -7.86 0.82
N ALA A 129 7.24 -7.27 -0.15
CA ALA A 129 7.28 -7.73 -1.53
C ALA A 129 8.69 -7.60 -2.12
N ALA A 130 9.34 -6.43 -1.95
CA ALA A 130 10.69 -6.18 -2.41
C ALA A 130 11.69 -7.17 -1.81
N TRP A 131 11.60 -7.39 -0.48
CA TRP A 131 12.43 -8.37 0.21
C TRP A 131 12.21 -9.78 -0.33
N ALA A 132 10.95 -10.21 -0.47
CA ALA A 132 10.63 -11.57 -0.92
C ALA A 132 11.10 -11.86 -2.34
N VAL A 133 10.99 -10.90 -3.27
CA VAL A 133 11.46 -11.06 -4.65
C VAL A 133 12.92 -10.68 -4.85
N GLY A 134 13.58 -10.12 -3.83
CA GLY A 134 14.95 -9.64 -3.91
C GLY A 134 15.10 -8.41 -4.81
N ALA A 135 14.17 -7.47 -4.73
CA ALA A 135 14.30 -6.19 -5.43
C ALA A 135 15.27 -5.25 -4.68
N GLU A 136 16.05 -4.49 -5.44
CA GLU A 136 17.11 -3.61 -4.93
C GLU A 136 16.62 -2.17 -4.73
N ALA A 137 15.49 -1.80 -5.33
CA ALA A 137 14.83 -0.51 -5.15
C ALA A 137 13.34 -0.59 -5.45
N ILE A 138 12.58 0.31 -4.83
CA ILE A 138 11.14 0.48 -5.03
C ILE A 138 10.89 1.85 -5.63
N TYR A 139 10.21 1.90 -6.78
CA TYR A 139 9.72 3.13 -7.40
C TYR A 139 8.22 3.20 -7.16
N PHE A 140 7.83 4.07 -6.23
CA PHE A 140 6.44 4.28 -5.86
C PHE A 140 5.88 5.44 -6.68
N TYR A 141 5.13 5.14 -7.73
CA TYR A 141 4.53 6.11 -8.63
C TYR A 141 3.17 6.53 -8.10
N LEU A 142 3.04 7.80 -7.71
CA LEU A 142 1.83 8.38 -7.16
C LEU A 142 1.23 9.36 -8.17
N ARG A 143 -0.09 9.32 -8.31
CA ARG A 143 -0.84 10.26 -9.12
C ARG A 143 -0.53 11.71 -8.74
N ASP A 144 -0.29 12.55 -9.75
CA ASP A 144 0.17 13.94 -9.54
C ASP A 144 -0.85 14.80 -8.80
N GLU A 145 -2.15 14.54 -9.01
CA GLU A 145 -3.24 15.27 -8.34
C GLU A 145 -3.29 15.00 -6.81
N TYR A 146 -2.58 14.01 -6.31
CA TYR A 146 -2.55 13.66 -4.89
C TYR A 146 -1.45 14.41 -4.11
N ALA A 147 -1.33 15.72 -4.35
CA ALA A 147 -0.28 16.55 -3.74
C ALA A 147 -0.27 16.49 -2.20
N GLY A 148 -1.43 16.46 -1.55
CA GLY A 148 -1.56 16.32 -0.09
C GLY A 148 -1.03 14.97 0.42
N ILE A 149 -1.42 13.88 -0.24
CA ILE A 149 -0.94 12.53 0.06
C ILE A 149 0.56 12.44 -0.15
N ARG A 150 1.09 13.04 -1.24
CA ARG A 150 2.52 13.06 -1.52
C ARG A 150 3.31 13.72 -0.40
N LYS A 151 2.84 14.88 0.10
CA LYS A 151 3.48 15.58 1.23
C LYS A 151 3.50 14.71 2.48
N MET A 152 2.38 14.10 2.81
CA MET A 152 2.26 13.19 3.96
C MET A 152 3.17 11.96 3.80
N LEU A 153 3.15 11.30 2.64
CA LEU A 153 3.98 10.11 2.38
C LEU A 153 5.47 10.42 2.48
N LEU A 154 5.95 11.57 2.01
CA LEU A 154 7.36 11.96 2.17
C LEU A 154 7.75 12.02 3.64
N ALA A 155 6.92 12.64 4.48
CA ALA A 155 7.17 12.72 5.91
C ALA A 155 7.15 11.34 6.61
N GLU A 156 6.26 10.45 6.20
CA GLU A 156 6.19 9.08 6.76
C GLU A 156 7.34 8.19 6.24
N LEU A 157 7.75 8.34 4.98
CA LEU A 157 8.91 7.64 4.43
C LEU A 157 10.22 8.04 5.10
N ASP A 158 10.36 9.30 5.52
CA ASP A 158 11.53 9.73 6.30
C ASP A 158 11.61 9.01 7.66
N LYS A 159 10.48 8.73 8.30
CA LYS A 159 10.42 7.93 9.54
C LYS A 159 10.79 6.46 9.30
N VAL A 160 10.31 5.88 8.20
CA VAL A 160 10.67 4.51 7.76
C VAL A 160 12.17 4.39 7.52
N ARG A 161 12.75 5.40 6.85
CA ARG A 161 14.18 5.49 6.55
C ARG A 161 15.00 5.65 7.83
N ALA A 162 14.58 6.54 8.75
CA ALA A 162 15.22 6.71 10.04
C ALA A 162 15.22 5.41 10.87
N ALA A 163 14.15 4.60 10.73
CA ALA A 163 14.05 3.28 11.35
C ALA A 163 14.81 2.17 10.58
N LYS A 164 15.47 2.49 9.46
CA LYS A 164 16.23 1.59 8.59
C LYS A 164 15.42 0.41 8.06
N LEU A 165 14.11 0.58 7.90
CA LEU A 165 13.22 -0.47 7.43
C LEU A 165 13.30 -0.68 5.91
N ASP A 166 13.70 0.35 5.16
CA ASP A 166 13.88 0.34 3.71
C ASP A 166 15.34 0.14 3.25
N ALA A 167 16.26 -0.21 4.17
CA ALA A 167 17.68 -0.33 3.84
C ALA A 167 17.99 -1.41 2.79
N HIS A 168 17.16 -2.44 2.68
CA HIS A 168 17.29 -3.52 1.70
C HIS A 168 16.76 -3.14 0.30
N ALA A 169 15.82 -2.20 0.23
CA ALA A 169 15.21 -1.70 -1.00
C ALA A 169 14.69 -0.26 -0.78
N PRO A 170 15.50 0.76 -1.01
CA PRO A 170 15.11 2.15 -0.82
C PRO A 170 13.86 2.52 -1.64
N ILE A 171 12.95 3.28 -1.01
CA ILE A 171 11.71 3.72 -1.64
C ILE A 171 11.91 5.09 -2.29
N HIS A 172 11.69 5.16 -3.59
CA HIS A 172 11.71 6.39 -4.39
C HIS A 172 10.29 6.78 -4.78
N LEU A 173 9.73 7.78 -4.09
CA LEU A 173 8.42 8.33 -4.47
C LEU A 173 8.56 9.14 -5.76
N ARG A 174 7.74 8.84 -6.77
CA ARG A 174 7.71 9.47 -8.10
C ARG A 174 6.31 9.99 -8.41
N ARG A 175 6.18 10.82 -9.42
CA ARG A 175 4.94 11.37 -10.01
C ARG A 175 5.11 11.48 -11.53
#